data_9463f51c0ac8386599b7c00bff815a82
#
_entry.id   9463f51c0ac8386599b7c00bff815a82
#
_cell.length_a   1.000
_cell.length_b   1.000
_cell.length_c   1.000
_cell.angle_alpha   90.00
_cell.angle_beta   90.00
_cell.angle_gamma   90.00
#
_symmetry.space_group_name_H-M   'P 1'
#
loop_
_entity.id
_entity.type
_entity.pdbx_description
1 polymer ?
#
loop_
_entity_poly.entity_id
_entity_poly.type
_entity_poly.pdbx_seq_one_letter_code
_entity_poly.pdbx_strand_id
1 'polypeptide(L)'
;HQVLHSDMLDFQPLENLLQGFDACFFCLGVSSAGMNEVKYTHLTYDLTLVAASTLARLNPHMTFIYVSGAGTDSSEAGKSMWARVKGKTENALLRLPFKAVYLFRPGVIQPLHGVRSKTPLYQSFYSVLGPLLSFVRRLKPGWVVSTETVGRAMLQAASQGAPQPVVEQ
;
A
#
# COMPACT_ATOMS: atom_id res chain seq x y z
N HIS A 1 2.95 3.31 -20.36
CA HIS A 1 3.81 2.14 -20.60
C HIS A 1 3.60 1.12 -19.49
N GLN A 2 3.67 -0.16 -19.86
CA GLN A 2 3.64 -1.28 -18.91
C GLN A 2 4.98 -2.01 -19.03
N VAL A 3 5.60 -2.28 -17.88
CA VAL A 3 6.83 -3.07 -17.77
C VAL A 3 6.52 -4.31 -16.94
N LEU A 4 6.86 -5.49 -17.47
CA LEU A 4 6.75 -6.75 -16.75
C LEU A 4 8.14 -7.14 -16.25
N HIS A 5 8.25 -7.35 -14.94
CA HIS A 5 9.48 -7.75 -14.28
C HIS A 5 9.20 -8.83 -13.25
N SER A 6 9.98 -9.90 -13.26
CA SER A 6 9.73 -11.08 -12.43
C SER A 6 10.55 -11.09 -11.14
N ASP A 7 11.72 -10.45 -11.13
CA ASP A 7 12.58 -10.40 -9.95
C ASP A 7 12.38 -9.09 -9.20
N MET A 8 11.54 -9.11 -8.18
CA MET A 8 11.25 -7.95 -7.35
C MET A 8 12.36 -7.60 -6.35
N LEU A 9 13.46 -8.34 -6.31
CA LEU A 9 14.64 -8.04 -5.51
C LEU A 9 15.78 -7.42 -6.33
N ASP A 10 15.67 -7.42 -7.66
CA ASP A 10 16.66 -6.79 -8.54
C ASP A 10 15.97 -5.82 -9.52
N PHE A 11 16.11 -4.53 -9.28
CA PHE A 11 15.63 -3.47 -10.16
C PHE A 11 16.72 -2.89 -11.08
N GLN A 12 17.97 -3.40 -11.03
CA GLN A 12 19.08 -2.90 -11.83
C GLN A 12 18.75 -2.87 -13.34
N PRO A 13 18.12 -3.91 -13.92
CA PRO A 13 17.76 -3.90 -15.34
C PRO A 13 16.73 -2.84 -15.74
N LEU A 14 16.02 -2.29 -14.76
CA LEU A 14 14.93 -1.32 -14.98
C LEU A 14 15.34 0.13 -14.62
N GLU A 15 16.51 0.37 -14.08
CA GLU A 15 16.89 1.70 -13.54
C GLU A 15 16.71 2.83 -14.56
N ASN A 16 17.05 2.60 -15.82
CA ASN A 16 16.86 3.61 -16.87
C ASN A 16 15.38 3.94 -17.14
N LEU A 17 14.48 3.00 -16.85
CA LEU A 17 13.03 3.17 -17.03
C LEU A 17 12.37 3.77 -15.78
N LEU A 18 13.07 3.75 -14.64
CA LEU A 18 12.54 4.19 -13.35
C LEU A 18 13.01 5.59 -12.93
N GLN A 19 13.69 6.32 -13.81
CA GLN A 19 14.16 7.69 -13.58
C GLN A 19 13.15 8.73 -14.07
N GLY A 20 13.17 9.92 -13.44
CA GLY A 20 12.40 11.08 -13.88
C GLY A 20 10.93 11.06 -13.47
N PHE A 21 10.59 10.32 -12.41
CA PHE A 21 9.23 10.29 -11.87
C PHE A 21 9.08 11.18 -10.63
N ASP A 22 7.96 11.91 -10.56
CA ASP A 22 7.62 12.76 -9.43
C ASP A 22 6.93 12.02 -8.29
N ALA A 23 6.29 10.89 -8.58
CA ALA A 23 5.56 10.09 -7.58
C ALA A 23 5.58 8.60 -7.88
N CYS A 24 5.61 7.79 -6.82
CA CYS A 24 5.36 6.36 -6.85
C CYS A 24 4.13 6.00 -6.02
N PHE A 25 3.20 5.26 -6.61
CA PHE A 25 2.04 4.68 -5.93
C PHE A 25 2.29 3.20 -5.71
N PHE A 26 2.88 2.85 -4.58
CA PHE A 26 3.24 1.48 -4.25
C PHE A 26 2.05 0.75 -3.64
N CYS A 27 1.32 0.04 -4.48
CA CYS A 27 0.10 -0.70 -4.13
C CYS A 27 0.33 -2.23 -4.09
N LEU A 28 1.59 -2.68 -4.13
CA LEU A 28 1.90 -4.10 -4.01
C LEU A 28 1.61 -4.57 -2.58
N GLY A 29 0.91 -5.69 -2.47
CA GLY A 29 0.64 -6.29 -1.17
C GLY A 29 0.08 -7.71 -1.31
N VAL A 30 0.33 -8.52 -0.29
CA VAL A 30 -0.15 -9.89 -0.19
C VAL A 30 -0.96 -10.07 1.10
N SER A 31 -1.86 -11.06 1.10
CA SER A 31 -2.56 -11.47 2.33
C SER A 31 -1.59 -12.23 3.24
N SER A 32 -1.63 -11.95 4.53
CA SER A 32 -0.87 -12.70 5.53
C SER A 32 -1.48 -14.08 5.86
N ALA A 33 -2.67 -14.38 5.36
CA ALA A 33 -3.38 -15.62 5.65
C ALA A 33 -2.55 -16.85 5.25
N GLY A 34 -2.34 -17.76 6.20
CA GLY A 34 -1.55 -18.97 5.99
C GLY A 34 -0.03 -18.76 5.90
N MET A 35 0.47 -17.55 6.19
CA MET A 35 1.91 -17.27 6.20
C MET A 35 2.46 -17.18 7.62
N ASN A 36 3.70 -17.62 7.81
CA ASN A 36 4.49 -17.27 8.97
C ASN A 36 5.11 -15.86 8.81
N GLU A 37 5.63 -15.32 9.89
CA GLU A 37 6.18 -13.96 9.93
C GLU A 37 7.38 -13.78 9.00
N VAL A 38 8.27 -14.79 8.91
CA VAL A 38 9.45 -14.72 8.03
C VAL A 38 9.05 -14.55 6.57
N LYS A 39 8.15 -15.40 6.08
CA LYS A 39 7.66 -15.32 4.70
C LYS A 39 6.90 -14.02 4.44
N TYR A 40 6.07 -13.57 5.39
CA TYR A 40 5.32 -12.34 5.23
C TYR A 40 6.23 -11.11 5.26
N THR A 41 7.26 -11.10 6.10
CA THR A 41 8.28 -10.05 6.14
C THR A 41 9.02 -9.96 4.80
N HIS A 42 9.45 -11.09 4.25
CA HIS A 42 10.10 -11.12 2.95
C HIS A 42 9.23 -10.50 1.84
N LEU A 43 7.96 -10.89 1.75
CA LEU A 43 7.04 -10.43 0.70
C LEU A 43 6.50 -9.01 0.92
N THR A 44 6.57 -8.49 2.14
CA THR A 44 6.00 -7.18 2.49
C THR A 44 7.09 -6.15 2.76
N TYR A 45 8.06 -6.47 3.61
CA TYR A 45 9.13 -5.55 4.00
C TYR A 45 10.27 -5.55 2.97
N ASP A 46 10.90 -6.71 2.71
CA ASP A 46 12.10 -6.75 1.89
C ASP A 46 11.83 -6.27 0.46
N LEU A 47 10.79 -6.80 -0.21
CA LEU A 47 10.44 -6.38 -1.57
C LEU A 47 10.10 -4.88 -1.65
N THR A 48 9.37 -4.36 -0.66
CA THR A 48 9.01 -2.94 -0.64
C THR A 48 10.25 -2.07 -0.46
N LEU A 49 11.16 -2.45 0.43
CA LEU A 49 12.36 -1.65 0.72
C LEU A 49 13.38 -1.69 -0.42
N VAL A 50 13.52 -2.81 -1.13
CA VAL A 50 14.36 -2.87 -2.34
C VAL A 50 13.84 -1.90 -3.41
N ALA A 51 12.54 -1.95 -3.71
CA ALA A 51 11.93 -1.05 -4.67
C ALA A 51 12.04 0.42 -4.23
N ALA A 52 11.69 0.72 -2.98
CA ALA A 52 11.71 2.08 -2.44
C ALA A 52 13.13 2.66 -2.38
N SER A 53 14.13 1.88 -1.95
CA SER A 53 15.52 2.33 -1.90
C SER A 53 16.07 2.63 -3.30
N THR A 54 15.73 1.80 -4.28
CA THR A 54 16.10 2.04 -5.68
C THR A 54 15.46 3.32 -6.19
N LEU A 55 14.16 3.52 -5.98
CA LEU A 55 13.45 4.72 -6.42
C LEU A 55 13.92 5.99 -5.73
N ALA A 56 14.22 5.93 -4.42
CA ALA A 56 14.75 7.08 -3.68
C ALA A 56 16.13 7.54 -4.22
N ARG A 57 16.98 6.59 -4.58
CA ARG A 57 18.28 6.87 -5.20
C ARG A 57 18.15 7.50 -6.59
N LEU A 58 17.21 6.99 -7.40
CA LEU A 58 17.01 7.44 -8.78
C LEU A 58 16.22 8.75 -8.88
N ASN A 59 15.36 9.03 -7.91
CA ASN A 59 14.42 10.17 -7.94
C ASN A 59 14.36 10.86 -6.56
N PRO A 60 15.35 11.67 -6.18
CA PRO A 60 15.44 12.28 -4.85
C PRO A 60 14.29 13.28 -4.55
N HIS A 61 13.59 13.76 -5.57
CA HIS A 61 12.45 14.66 -5.42
C HIS A 61 11.08 13.96 -5.52
N MET A 62 11.07 12.62 -5.55
CA MET A 62 9.86 11.81 -5.63
C MET A 62 9.07 11.85 -4.33
N THR A 63 7.75 11.86 -4.46
CA THR A 63 6.81 11.51 -3.39
C THR A 63 6.51 10.02 -3.44
N PHE A 64 6.76 9.29 -2.35
CA PHE A 64 6.47 7.87 -2.27
C PHE A 64 5.20 7.61 -1.46
N ILE A 65 4.23 6.91 -2.05
CA ILE A 65 2.95 6.60 -1.42
C ILE A 65 2.83 5.09 -1.27
N TYR A 66 2.69 4.64 -0.02
CA TYR A 66 2.55 3.23 0.33
C TYR A 66 1.16 2.93 0.88
N VAL A 67 0.55 1.85 0.38
CA VAL A 67 -0.74 1.36 0.89
C VAL A 67 -0.52 0.22 1.86
N SER A 68 -0.72 0.51 3.15
CA SER A 68 -0.59 -0.49 4.24
C SER A 68 -1.96 -1.08 4.63
N GLY A 69 -2.67 -0.46 5.56
CA GLY A 69 -4.00 -0.87 5.99
C GLY A 69 -4.34 -0.41 7.42
N ALA A 70 -5.63 -0.24 7.67
CA ALA A 70 -6.12 0.07 9.00
C ALA A 70 -5.70 -0.98 10.03
N GLY A 71 -5.23 -0.53 11.19
CA GLY A 71 -4.69 -1.42 12.23
C GLY A 71 -3.21 -1.77 12.07
N THR A 72 -2.48 -1.14 11.13
CA THR A 72 -1.01 -1.21 11.06
C THR A 72 -0.40 -0.71 12.38
N ASP A 73 0.55 -1.47 12.93
CA ASP A 73 1.15 -1.20 14.24
C ASP A 73 2.53 -0.55 14.10
N SER A 74 2.56 0.77 14.23
CA SER A 74 3.81 1.55 14.18
C SER A 74 4.75 1.29 15.35
N SER A 75 4.28 0.67 16.45
CA SER A 75 5.16 0.28 17.58
C SER A 75 5.99 -0.96 17.28
N GLU A 76 5.62 -1.75 16.27
CA GLU A 76 6.22 -3.02 15.88
C GLU A 76 6.16 -4.11 16.98
N ALA A 77 5.41 -3.88 18.07
CA ALA A 77 5.37 -4.72 19.26
C ALA A 77 4.00 -5.38 19.53
N GLY A 78 2.99 -5.07 18.73
CA GLY A 78 1.63 -5.58 18.90
C GLY A 78 1.52 -7.09 18.64
N LYS A 79 0.39 -7.68 19.02
CA LYS A 79 0.16 -9.13 18.92
C LYS A 79 -0.03 -9.61 17.48
N SER A 80 -0.54 -8.76 16.59
CA SER A 80 -0.84 -9.12 15.21
C SER A 80 0.42 -9.06 14.33
N MET A 81 0.84 -10.22 13.83
CA MET A 81 2.04 -10.36 13.00
C MET A 81 2.00 -9.44 11.77
N TRP A 82 0.92 -9.43 11.02
CA TRP A 82 0.81 -8.62 9.80
C TRP A 82 0.88 -7.11 10.11
N ALA A 83 0.32 -6.70 11.25
CA ALA A 83 0.31 -5.30 11.67
C ALA A 83 1.73 -4.83 12.04
N ARG A 84 2.50 -5.66 12.79
CA ARG A 84 3.90 -5.37 13.11
C ARG A 84 4.77 -5.24 11.85
N VAL A 85 4.66 -6.21 10.92
CA VAL A 85 5.46 -6.20 9.70
C VAL A 85 5.12 -4.98 8.83
N LYS A 86 3.85 -4.62 8.71
CA LYS A 86 3.46 -3.40 7.99
C LYS A 86 3.95 -2.14 8.70
N GLY A 87 3.88 -2.09 10.03
CA GLY A 87 4.42 -0.97 10.82
C GLY A 87 5.93 -0.81 10.63
N LYS A 88 6.68 -1.92 10.70
CA LYS A 88 8.10 -1.95 10.39
C LYS A 88 8.41 -1.42 8.97
N THR A 89 7.59 -1.81 7.99
CA THR A 89 7.73 -1.32 6.61
C THR A 89 7.51 0.18 6.53
N GLU A 90 6.43 0.69 7.13
CA GLU A 90 6.14 2.12 7.19
C GLU A 90 7.27 2.91 7.84
N ASN A 91 7.74 2.47 9.01
CA ASN A 91 8.82 3.12 9.74
C ASN A 91 10.13 3.16 8.94
N ALA A 92 10.43 2.11 8.19
CA ALA A 92 11.61 2.07 7.32
C ALA A 92 11.45 3.01 6.11
N LEU A 93 10.27 3.08 5.49
CA LEU A 93 9.99 3.98 4.37
C LEU A 93 10.14 5.46 4.77
N LEU A 94 9.70 5.84 5.98
CA LEU A 94 9.83 7.21 6.50
C LEU A 94 11.28 7.66 6.69
N ARG A 95 12.25 6.73 6.74
CA ARG A 95 13.69 7.02 6.87
C ARG A 95 14.39 7.16 5.52
N LEU A 96 13.73 6.81 4.41
CA LEU A 96 14.31 6.94 3.08
C LEU A 96 14.31 8.42 2.61
N PRO A 97 15.32 8.83 1.83
CA PRO A 97 15.49 10.21 1.42
C PRO A 97 14.56 10.60 0.24
N PHE A 98 13.28 10.38 0.39
CA PHE A 98 12.27 10.92 -0.52
C PHE A 98 11.94 12.37 -0.17
N LYS A 99 11.40 13.12 -1.13
CA LYS A 99 10.80 14.44 -0.87
C LYS A 99 9.69 14.36 0.17
N ALA A 100 8.83 13.36 0.05
CA ALA A 100 7.76 13.05 1.00
C ALA A 100 7.40 11.56 0.94
N VAL A 101 6.96 11.01 2.07
CA VAL A 101 6.40 9.66 2.16
C VAL A 101 5.02 9.76 2.78
N TYR A 102 4.01 9.16 2.12
CA TYR A 102 2.65 9.08 2.64
C TYR A 102 2.21 7.63 2.78
N LEU A 103 1.70 7.28 3.95
CA LEU A 103 1.33 5.95 4.39
C LEU A 103 -0.19 5.87 4.47
N PHE A 104 -0.80 5.28 3.46
CA PHE A 104 -2.25 5.14 3.39
C PHE A 104 -2.70 3.89 4.13
N ARG A 105 -3.53 4.06 5.15
CA ARG A 105 -4.11 2.98 5.98
C ARG A 105 -5.62 2.82 5.72
N PRO A 106 -6.03 2.38 4.53
CA PRO A 106 -7.43 2.16 4.26
C PRO A 106 -7.98 1.01 5.11
N GLY A 107 -9.26 1.09 5.44
CA GLY A 107 -10.01 -0.05 5.98
C GLY A 107 -10.37 -1.03 4.87
N VAL A 108 -11.66 -1.29 4.69
CA VAL A 108 -12.14 -2.15 3.59
C VAL A 108 -12.21 -1.34 2.30
N ILE A 109 -11.47 -1.74 1.29
CA ILE A 109 -11.51 -1.11 -0.04
C ILE A 109 -12.54 -1.83 -0.89
N GLN A 110 -13.64 -1.17 -1.20
CA GLN A 110 -14.65 -1.69 -2.14
C GLN A 110 -14.16 -1.51 -3.58
N PRO A 111 -13.93 -2.59 -4.34
CA PRO A 111 -13.58 -2.48 -5.74
C PRO A 111 -14.75 -1.94 -6.56
N LEU A 112 -14.49 -0.99 -7.47
CA LEU A 112 -15.46 -0.46 -8.43
C LEU A 112 -15.09 -0.89 -9.85
N HIS A 113 -16.00 -0.64 -10.80
CA HIS A 113 -15.78 -0.87 -12.24
C HIS A 113 -15.44 -2.32 -12.63
N GLY A 114 -16.02 -3.31 -11.93
CA GLY A 114 -15.86 -4.71 -12.30
C GLY A 114 -14.50 -5.32 -11.96
N VAL A 115 -13.64 -4.61 -11.24
CA VAL A 115 -12.38 -5.17 -10.75
C VAL A 115 -12.66 -6.30 -9.76
N ARG A 116 -12.13 -7.49 -10.04
CA ARG A 116 -12.30 -8.68 -9.20
C ARG A 116 -11.03 -8.97 -8.41
N SER A 117 -11.20 -9.36 -7.15
CA SER A 117 -10.06 -9.82 -6.34
C SER A 117 -9.53 -11.15 -6.92
N LYS A 118 -8.21 -11.26 -7.04
CA LYS A 118 -7.56 -12.54 -7.41
C LYS A 118 -7.61 -13.57 -6.27
N THR A 119 -7.98 -13.18 -5.06
CA THR A 119 -8.09 -14.07 -3.90
C THR A 119 -9.55 -14.56 -3.79
N PRO A 120 -9.85 -15.87 -3.97
CA PRO A 120 -11.21 -16.40 -3.97
C PRO A 120 -11.99 -16.08 -2.69
N LEU A 121 -11.30 -16.08 -1.54
CA LEU A 121 -11.88 -15.76 -0.24
C LEU A 121 -12.45 -14.34 -0.20
N TYR A 122 -11.73 -13.36 -0.73
CA TYR A 122 -12.21 -11.98 -0.83
C TYR A 122 -13.34 -11.83 -1.84
N GLN A 123 -13.30 -12.57 -2.94
CA GLN A 123 -14.37 -12.55 -3.93
C GLN A 123 -15.69 -13.07 -3.35
N SER A 124 -15.66 -14.19 -2.60
CA SER A 124 -16.83 -14.72 -1.88
C SER A 124 -17.31 -13.74 -0.80
N PHE A 125 -16.39 -13.12 -0.07
CA PHE A 125 -16.71 -12.11 0.94
C PHE A 125 -17.45 -10.91 0.31
N TYR A 126 -16.97 -10.37 -0.80
CA TYR A 126 -17.61 -9.25 -1.48
C TYR A 126 -18.93 -9.62 -2.17
N SER A 127 -19.10 -10.84 -2.67
CA SER A 127 -20.35 -11.28 -3.32
C SER A 127 -21.49 -11.48 -2.31
N VAL A 128 -21.17 -11.98 -1.12
CA VAL A 128 -22.17 -12.24 -0.07
C VAL A 128 -22.46 -11.00 0.77
N LEU A 129 -21.42 -10.21 1.09
CA LEU A 129 -21.51 -9.05 1.97
C LEU A 129 -21.64 -7.71 1.23
N GLY A 130 -21.65 -7.71 -0.11
CA GLY A 130 -21.77 -6.48 -0.90
C GLY A 130 -22.94 -5.56 -0.48
N PRO A 131 -24.18 -6.07 -0.32
CA PRO A 131 -25.29 -5.27 0.18
C PRO A 131 -25.07 -4.76 1.60
N LEU A 132 -24.48 -5.59 2.48
CA LEU A 132 -24.17 -5.24 3.86
C LEU A 132 -23.06 -4.19 3.95
N LEU A 133 -22.04 -4.27 3.09
CA LEU A 133 -20.98 -3.27 3.01
C LEU A 133 -21.52 -1.89 2.59
N SER A 134 -22.51 -1.86 1.70
CA SER A 134 -23.19 -0.63 1.33
C SER A 134 -23.97 -0.01 2.50
N PHE A 135 -24.56 -0.85 3.34
CA PHE A 135 -25.23 -0.42 4.57
C PHE A 135 -24.24 0.06 5.64
N VAL A 136 -23.11 -0.69 5.84
CA VAL A 136 -22.05 -0.28 6.77
C VAL A 136 -21.41 1.05 6.33
N ARG A 137 -21.20 1.26 5.03
CA ARG A 137 -20.71 2.54 4.48
C ARG A 137 -21.65 3.71 4.83
N ARG A 138 -22.96 3.46 4.89
CA ARG A 138 -23.96 4.48 5.26
C ARG A 138 -23.92 4.82 6.76
N LEU A 139 -23.59 3.84 7.61
CA LEU A 139 -23.53 4.00 9.07
C LEU A 139 -22.16 4.48 9.57
N LYS A 140 -21.07 4.04 8.91
CA LYS A 140 -19.69 4.41 9.23
C LYS A 140 -18.92 4.66 7.92
N PRO A 141 -19.08 5.84 7.32
CA PRO A 141 -18.53 6.15 5.99
C PRO A 141 -16.99 6.06 5.89
N GLY A 142 -16.29 6.16 7.03
CA GLY A 142 -14.83 6.02 7.08
C GLY A 142 -14.31 4.57 7.02
N TRP A 143 -15.14 3.54 7.28
CA TRP A 143 -14.66 2.14 7.35
C TRP A 143 -14.59 1.44 5.99
N VAL A 144 -15.39 1.88 5.04
CA VAL A 144 -15.46 1.31 3.69
C VAL A 144 -15.23 2.41 2.69
N VAL A 145 -14.10 2.39 2.03
CA VAL A 145 -13.74 3.33 0.97
C VAL A 145 -13.78 2.64 -0.40
N SER A 146 -14.00 3.40 -1.45
CA SER A 146 -13.91 2.86 -2.80
C SER A 146 -12.47 2.94 -3.34
N THR A 147 -12.14 2.09 -4.31
CA THR A 147 -10.87 2.20 -5.05
C THR A 147 -10.67 3.58 -5.67
N GLU A 148 -11.75 4.22 -6.12
CA GLU A 148 -11.72 5.57 -6.67
C GLU A 148 -11.39 6.63 -5.62
N THR A 149 -12.01 6.54 -4.42
CA THR A 149 -11.74 7.47 -3.31
C THR A 149 -10.28 7.41 -2.88
N VAL A 150 -9.75 6.18 -2.71
CA VAL A 150 -8.33 5.98 -2.36
C VAL A 150 -7.42 6.54 -3.45
N GLY A 151 -7.70 6.22 -4.70
CA GLY A 151 -6.89 6.71 -5.83
C GLY A 151 -6.86 8.24 -5.94
N ARG A 152 -8.01 8.90 -5.76
CA ARG A 152 -8.09 10.38 -5.74
C ARG A 152 -7.31 10.99 -4.58
N ALA A 153 -7.43 10.42 -3.38
CA ALA A 153 -6.69 10.88 -2.22
C ALA A 153 -5.17 10.71 -2.40
N MET A 154 -4.73 9.59 -3.00
CA MET A 154 -3.32 9.36 -3.32
C MET A 154 -2.80 10.39 -4.34
N LEU A 155 -3.55 10.68 -5.41
CA LEU A 155 -3.20 11.70 -6.40
C LEU A 155 -3.12 13.11 -5.76
N GLN A 156 -4.05 13.43 -4.87
CA GLN A 156 -4.03 14.69 -4.13
C GLN A 156 -2.79 14.78 -3.23
N ALA A 157 -2.49 13.73 -2.46
CA ALA A 157 -1.30 13.69 -1.61
C ALA A 157 0.00 13.81 -2.43
N ALA A 158 0.06 13.20 -3.62
CA ALA A 158 1.21 13.31 -4.51
C ALA A 158 1.41 14.74 -5.03
N SER A 159 0.33 15.45 -5.38
CA SER A 159 0.39 16.76 -6.03
C SER A 159 0.42 17.94 -5.05
N GLN A 160 -0.31 17.85 -3.95
CA GLN A 160 -0.53 18.95 -2.99
C GLN A 160 0.07 18.67 -1.60
N GLY A 161 0.47 17.44 -1.35
CA GLY A 161 0.85 16.97 -0.03
C GLY A 161 -0.35 16.56 0.83
N ALA A 162 -0.05 16.04 2.02
CA ALA A 162 -1.04 15.77 3.07
C ALA A 162 -0.54 16.34 4.40
N PRO A 163 -1.45 16.68 5.34
CA PRO A 163 -1.10 17.29 6.61
C PRO A 163 -0.18 16.43 7.50
N GLN A 164 -0.29 15.11 7.33
CA GLN A 164 0.48 14.12 8.10
C GLN A 164 0.97 13.00 7.18
N PRO A 165 2.13 12.38 7.48
CA PRO A 165 2.64 11.24 6.73
C PRO A 165 1.69 10.05 6.75
N VAL A 166 1.02 9.77 7.88
CA VAL A 166 0.03 8.70 8.00
C VAL A 166 -1.34 9.25 7.65
N VAL A 167 -1.93 8.71 6.58
CA VAL A 167 -3.26 9.07 6.09
C VAL A 167 -4.23 7.97 6.49
N GLU A 168 -5.00 8.23 7.56
CA GLU A 168 -6.11 7.39 8.02
C GLU A 168 -7.43 7.99 7.53
N GLN A 169 -8.50 7.19 7.61
CA GLN A 169 -9.84 7.59 7.12
C GLN A 169 -10.51 8.58 8.04
#